data_d0e455c61f0ec1ba515d8cb51998c5ca
#
_entry.id   d0e455c61f0ec1ba515d8cb51998c5ca
#
_cell.length_a   1.000
_cell.length_b   1.000
_cell.length_c   1.000
_cell.angle_alpha   90.00
_cell.angle_beta   90.00
_cell.angle_gamma   90.00
#
_symmetry.space_group_name_H-M   'P 1'
#
loop_
_entity.id
_entity.type
_entity.pdbx_description
1 polymer ?
#
loop_
_entity_poly.entity_id
_entity_poly.type
_entity_poly.pdbx_seq_one_letter_code
_entity_poly.pdbx_strand_id
1 'polypeptide(L)'
;MILLRLCLILEILHLWGSLPTQVSGQQTFFPTSVLLAVRSPTFNCWLDFHNGSNPMSTWPTLWNDQHRSQILGWAGYIKVDGLAWHWLGSPVPGNASTWISTEVTPTRTIITARAGPMLLKVTFRSPVEPSDWSLQSFPFACMYVDGVASDGKQHSVQLYSDISAGWVTNSLSTSIEWNTTTTSNTAYHQVHSINPVSVFTDVAEDSIVYYAMGVVTTGSVAVIGTDQTLRSQFTTPGTGFTDPNTGKFPVFAFAVNLGLTMTMDSVVWVMGLARDPVLTTSGSLRSSYFRSQHSIISDVIFAFMEDFPAAESRASSLDSRILKDASVIGPQYGDLLSLATRQAMAGVEITVSKTSQGSWNLSDVQGFMKDLGNSRCVNPTETIYSALPTFLYLNASLAGILLEPLLQFQSSTSYNNSYAAPDTIRCWDPGHLKGFRPLVDLSRASPSA
;
A
#
# COMPACT_ATOMS: atom_id res chain seq x y z
N MET A 1 13.18 15.69 45.99
CA MET A 1 12.33 16.00 44.82
C MET A 1 13.07 16.00 43.47
N ILE A 2 14.35 16.33 43.42
CA ILE A 2 15.14 16.33 42.16
C ILE A 2 15.56 14.92 41.76
N LEU A 3 15.89 14.03 42.71
CA LEU A 3 16.24 12.64 42.42
C LEU A 3 15.06 11.81 41.83
N LEU A 4 13.82 12.05 42.27
CA LEU A 4 12.65 11.36 41.70
C LEU A 4 12.36 11.74 40.24
N ARG A 5 12.67 12.96 39.84
CA ARG A 5 12.51 13.43 38.45
C ARG A 5 13.61 12.86 37.53
N LEU A 6 14.82 12.65 38.03
CA LEU A 6 15.88 11.99 37.27
C LEU A 6 15.58 10.51 37.03
N CYS A 7 15.01 9.79 38.00
CA CYS A 7 14.61 8.41 37.83
C CYS A 7 13.51 8.24 36.78
N LEU A 8 12.49 9.14 36.76
CA LEU A 8 11.44 9.08 35.73
C LEU A 8 11.97 9.37 34.32
N ILE A 9 12.94 10.28 34.18
CA ILE A 9 13.57 10.56 32.88
C ILE A 9 14.44 9.38 32.41
N LEU A 10 15.12 8.70 33.34
CA LEU A 10 15.87 7.48 33.01
C LEU A 10 14.95 6.28 32.65
N GLU A 11 13.78 6.14 33.28
CA GLU A 11 12.82 5.11 32.93
C GLU A 11 12.14 5.36 31.57
N ILE A 12 11.86 6.63 31.22
CA ILE A 12 11.36 7.00 29.91
C ILE A 12 12.43 6.75 28.82
N LEU A 13 13.69 7.01 29.10
CA LEU A 13 14.82 6.65 28.23
C LEU A 13 15.03 5.13 28.14
N HIS A 14 14.68 4.35 29.18
CA HIS A 14 14.76 2.91 29.16
C HIS A 14 13.61 2.23 28.41
N LEU A 15 12.41 2.81 28.39
CA LEU A 15 11.29 2.35 27.56
C LEU A 15 11.54 2.56 26.05
N TRP A 16 12.35 3.57 25.69
CA TRP A 16 12.86 3.74 24.33
C TRP A 16 14.11 2.90 24.03
N GLY A 17 14.82 2.45 25.05
CA GLY A 17 16.04 1.62 24.93
C GLY A 17 15.81 0.12 24.83
N SER A 18 14.56 -0.37 24.97
CA SER A 18 14.23 -1.79 24.86
C SER A 18 13.62 -2.17 23.50
N LEU A 19 13.52 -1.24 22.55
CA LEU A 19 13.48 -1.67 21.15
C LEU A 19 14.82 -2.30 20.82
N PRO A 20 14.84 -3.51 20.21
CA PRO A 20 16.09 -4.12 19.80
C PRO A 20 16.89 -3.05 19.09
N THR A 21 18.12 -2.82 19.52
CA THR A 21 19.06 -1.94 18.84
C THR A 21 19.17 -2.45 17.41
N GLN A 22 18.28 -1.95 16.53
CA GLN A 22 18.55 -2.02 15.11
C GLN A 22 19.85 -1.27 14.94
N VAL A 23 20.86 -1.96 14.47
CA VAL A 23 22.01 -1.35 13.84
C VAL A 23 21.42 -0.66 12.61
N SER A 24 20.89 0.54 12.81
CA SER A 24 20.57 1.47 11.75
C SER A 24 21.91 1.90 11.18
N GLY A 25 22.50 1.05 10.35
CA GLY A 25 23.58 1.45 9.47
C GLY A 25 23.01 2.56 8.61
N GLN A 26 23.63 3.73 8.63
CA GLN A 26 23.27 4.83 7.73
C GLN A 26 23.23 4.26 6.31
N GLN A 27 22.10 4.42 5.59
CA GLN A 27 21.99 3.96 4.20
C GLN A 27 23.14 4.51 3.38
N THR A 28 23.79 3.66 2.62
CA THR A 28 25.02 4.01 1.87
C THR A 28 24.72 4.73 0.58
N PHE A 29 23.51 4.54 0.05
CA PHE A 29 22.97 5.32 -1.06
C PHE A 29 21.46 5.54 -0.83
N PHE A 30 20.92 6.55 -1.48
CA PHE A 30 19.51 6.85 -1.45
C PHE A 30 18.93 6.76 -2.87
N PRO A 31 17.85 6.00 -3.10
CA PRO A 31 17.24 5.89 -4.41
C PRO A 31 16.56 7.19 -4.82
N THR A 32 16.43 7.42 -6.12
CA THR A 32 15.69 8.58 -6.65
C THR A 32 14.19 8.51 -6.37
N SER A 33 13.67 7.34 -6.06
CA SER A 33 12.28 7.14 -5.67
C SER A 33 12.18 6.04 -4.63
N VAL A 34 11.26 6.16 -3.69
CA VAL A 34 11.01 5.18 -2.63
C VAL A 34 9.60 4.62 -2.72
N LEU A 35 9.48 3.35 -2.33
CA LEU A 35 8.22 2.63 -2.32
C LEU A 35 7.33 3.14 -1.16
N LEU A 36 6.08 3.51 -1.45
CA LEU A 36 5.09 3.81 -0.42
C LEU A 36 4.13 2.63 -0.24
N ALA A 37 3.33 2.32 -1.26
CA ALA A 37 2.37 1.25 -1.23
C ALA A 37 2.52 0.39 -2.49
N VAL A 38 3.15 -0.77 -2.34
CA VAL A 38 3.44 -1.69 -3.43
C VAL A 38 3.03 -3.09 -3.00
N ARG A 39 1.92 -3.60 -3.55
CA ARG A 39 1.38 -4.88 -3.08
C ARG A 39 0.96 -5.84 -4.17
N SER A 40 0.53 -5.34 -5.30
CA SER A 40 0.22 -6.12 -6.50
C SER A 40 0.81 -5.38 -7.69
N PRO A 41 0.92 -5.99 -8.86
CA PRO A 41 1.44 -5.31 -10.03
C PRO A 41 0.76 -3.97 -10.33
N THR A 42 -0.55 -3.87 -10.05
CA THR A 42 -1.33 -2.64 -10.27
C THR A 42 -1.38 -1.70 -9.06
N PHE A 43 -0.94 -2.15 -7.89
CA PHE A 43 -0.86 -1.34 -6.68
C PHE A 43 0.59 -0.94 -6.43
N ASN A 44 1.03 0.12 -7.11
CA ASN A 44 2.44 0.44 -7.31
C ASN A 44 2.69 1.95 -7.13
N CYS A 45 2.65 2.39 -5.87
CA CYS A 45 2.76 3.79 -5.46
C CYS A 45 4.16 4.11 -4.93
N TRP A 46 4.73 5.19 -5.44
CA TRP A 46 6.08 5.64 -5.13
C TRP A 46 6.12 7.13 -4.79
N LEU A 47 7.17 7.53 -4.11
CA LEU A 47 7.49 8.92 -3.82
C LEU A 47 8.82 9.28 -4.45
N ASP A 48 8.81 10.34 -5.25
CA ASP A 48 10.00 10.85 -5.93
C ASP A 48 10.86 11.68 -4.98
N PHE A 49 12.17 11.37 -4.96
CA PHE A 49 13.20 12.11 -4.25
C PHE A 49 14.19 12.77 -5.21
N HIS A 50 13.81 12.89 -6.48
CA HIS A 50 14.67 13.43 -7.51
C HIS A 50 15.10 14.88 -7.21
N ASN A 51 16.36 15.21 -7.50
CA ASN A 51 16.94 16.56 -7.33
C ASN A 51 16.81 17.17 -5.91
N GLY A 52 16.79 16.35 -4.86
CA GLY A 52 16.66 16.84 -3.49
C GLY A 52 15.29 17.40 -3.17
N SER A 53 14.24 16.95 -3.87
CA SER A 53 12.85 17.30 -3.56
C SER A 53 12.53 16.99 -2.11
N ASN A 54 11.77 17.88 -1.47
CA ASN A 54 11.29 17.64 -0.11
C ASN A 54 10.17 16.57 -0.15
N PRO A 55 10.37 15.37 0.42
CA PRO A 55 9.37 14.32 0.41
C PRO A 55 8.04 14.74 1.05
N MET A 56 8.10 15.71 1.98
CA MET A 56 6.92 16.24 2.64
C MET A 56 6.08 17.16 1.72
N SER A 57 6.59 17.53 0.55
CA SER A 57 5.94 18.40 -0.42
C SER A 57 5.91 17.77 -1.82
N THR A 58 6.02 16.45 -1.89
CA THR A 58 6.02 15.70 -3.15
C THR A 58 4.77 14.81 -3.21
N TRP A 59 4.05 14.83 -4.33
CA TRP A 59 2.91 13.96 -4.54
C TRP A 59 3.35 12.53 -4.86
N PRO A 60 2.71 11.53 -4.26
CA PRO A 60 2.87 10.16 -4.69
C PRO A 60 2.44 9.95 -6.15
N THR A 61 3.14 9.07 -6.85
CA THR A 61 2.89 8.71 -8.25
C THR A 61 2.93 7.20 -8.45
N LEU A 62 2.46 6.73 -9.59
CA LEU A 62 2.74 5.36 -10.05
C LEU A 62 4.18 5.25 -10.55
N TRP A 63 4.78 4.06 -10.49
CA TRP A 63 6.19 3.83 -10.86
C TRP A 63 6.52 4.28 -12.28
N ASN A 64 5.71 3.89 -13.24
CA ASN A 64 5.96 4.15 -14.64
C ASN A 64 5.20 5.37 -15.14
N ASP A 65 5.36 6.48 -14.47
CA ASP A 65 4.78 7.73 -14.91
C ASP A 65 5.52 8.26 -16.16
N GLN A 66 5.22 7.68 -17.32
CA GLN A 66 5.59 8.28 -18.60
C GLN A 66 4.91 9.65 -18.80
N HIS A 67 3.89 9.92 -18.00
CA HIS A 67 3.12 11.16 -17.96
C HIS A 67 3.26 11.79 -16.57
N ARG A 68 4.44 12.25 -16.20
CA ARG A 68 4.79 12.91 -14.90
C ARG A 68 3.80 13.97 -14.38
N SER A 69 2.65 14.08 -15.03
CA SER A 69 1.54 14.94 -14.66
C SER A 69 0.46 14.26 -13.82
N GLN A 70 0.50 12.93 -13.63
CA GLN A 70 -0.52 12.20 -12.90
C GLN A 70 -0.06 11.90 -11.48
N ILE A 71 -0.60 12.67 -10.55
CA ILE A 71 -0.46 12.41 -9.13
C ILE A 71 -1.57 11.45 -8.66
N LEU A 72 -1.27 10.61 -7.68
CA LEU A 72 -2.28 9.73 -7.08
C LEU A 72 -3.22 10.45 -6.11
N GLY A 73 -2.92 11.72 -5.78
CA GLY A 73 -3.74 12.52 -4.91
C GLY A 73 -3.85 11.99 -3.49
N TRP A 74 -2.78 11.44 -2.94
CA TRP A 74 -2.71 11.00 -1.56
C TRP A 74 -2.09 12.10 -0.69
N ALA A 75 -2.87 12.67 0.23
CA ALA A 75 -2.44 13.75 1.10
C ALA A 75 -2.54 13.36 2.57
N GLY A 76 -1.66 13.96 3.39
CA GLY A 76 -1.67 13.78 4.82
C GLY A 76 -1.33 15.05 5.58
N TYR A 77 -2.07 15.33 6.65
CA TYR A 77 -1.87 16.49 7.51
C TYR A 77 -1.84 16.11 8.99
N ILE A 78 -1.14 16.93 9.76
CA ILE A 78 -1.26 17.03 11.20
C ILE A 78 -1.62 18.46 11.58
N LYS A 79 -2.51 18.63 12.54
CA LYS A 79 -2.78 19.92 13.18
C LYS A 79 -2.33 19.84 14.63
N VAL A 80 -1.45 20.75 15.05
CA VAL A 80 -0.91 20.85 16.41
C VAL A 80 -1.21 22.24 16.93
N ASP A 81 -1.90 22.34 18.06
CA ASP A 81 -2.32 23.60 18.69
C ASP A 81 -2.98 24.59 17.72
N GLY A 82 -3.79 24.04 16.80
CA GLY A 82 -4.53 24.82 15.79
C GLY A 82 -3.74 25.17 14.54
N LEU A 83 -2.44 24.90 14.45
CA LEU A 83 -1.63 25.08 13.25
C LEU A 83 -1.50 23.77 12.48
N ALA A 84 -1.61 23.82 11.15
CA ALA A 84 -1.59 22.64 10.30
C ALA A 84 -0.31 22.54 9.47
N TRP A 85 0.23 21.32 9.36
CA TRP A 85 1.34 20.93 8.49
C TRP A 85 0.98 19.72 7.69
N HIS A 86 1.35 19.69 6.40
CA HIS A 86 1.25 18.47 5.63
C HIS A 86 2.52 17.62 5.75
N TRP A 87 2.35 16.31 5.80
CA TRP A 87 3.42 15.31 5.88
C TRP A 87 3.41 14.32 4.70
N LEU A 88 2.47 14.48 3.77
CA LEU A 88 2.39 13.70 2.52
C LEU A 88 1.70 14.51 1.44
N GLY A 89 2.22 14.45 0.23
CA GLY A 89 1.74 15.23 -0.90
C GLY A 89 2.17 16.70 -0.82
N SER A 90 1.63 17.51 -1.72
CA SER A 90 1.80 18.98 -1.68
C SER A 90 0.43 19.66 -1.70
N PRO A 91 -0.44 19.34 -0.73
CA PRO A 91 -1.79 19.88 -0.71
C PRO A 91 -1.81 21.35 -0.26
N VAL A 92 -2.82 22.08 -0.71
CA VAL A 92 -3.07 23.49 -0.34
C VAL A 92 -4.43 23.54 0.36
N PRO A 93 -4.58 24.33 1.45
CA PRO A 93 -3.57 25.11 2.18
C PRO A 93 -2.76 24.28 3.17
N GLY A 94 -1.68 24.82 3.68
CA GLY A 94 -0.88 24.27 4.78
C GLY A 94 0.62 24.47 4.57
N ASN A 95 1.36 24.41 5.68
CA ASN A 95 2.81 24.43 5.67
C ASN A 95 3.35 23.00 5.53
N ALA A 96 4.49 22.82 4.84
CA ALA A 96 5.18 21.53 4.84
C ALA A 96 5.79 21.23 6.21
N SER A 97 5.71 19.97 6.65
CA SER A 97 6.53 19.48 7.74
C SER A 97 8.01 19.54 7.34
N THR A 98 8.89 19.75 8.31
CA THR A 98 10.33 19.73 8.04
C THR A 98 10.81 18.29 7.98
N TRP A 99 11.27 17.87 6.83
CA TRP A 99 11.90 16.57 6.65
C TRP A 99 13.19 16.44 7.46
N ILE A 100 13.40 15.30 8.10
CA ILE A 100 14.60 15.01 8.92
C ILE A 100 15.37 13.86 8.30
N SER A 101 14.71 12.72 8.03
CA SER A 101 15.34 11.54 7.46
C SER A 101 14.33 10.64 6.77
N THR A 102 14.84 9.76 5.90
CA THR A 102 14.08 8.65 5.34
C THR A 102 14.92 7.39 5.43
N GLU A 103 14.30 6.31 5.84
CA GLU A 103 14.90 4.97 5.89
C GLU A 103 14.05 4.02 5.04
N VAL A 104 14.71 3.19 4.23
CA VAL A 104 14.08 2.13 3.44
C VAL A 104 14.56 0.79 3.95
N THR A 105 13.64 -0.02 4.46
CA THR A 105 13.90 -1.40 4.87
C THR A 105 13.29 -2.39 3.88
N PRO A 106 13.58 -3.68 3.97
CA PRO A 106 12.97 -4.70 3.12
C PRO A 106 11.43 -4.68 3.12
N THR A 107 10.79 -4.23 4.22
CA THR A 107 9.32 -4.24 4.35
C THR A 107 8.70 -2.85 4.48
N ARG A 108 9.49 -1.81 4.81
CA ARG A 108 8.97 -0.47 5.17
C ARG A 108 9.74 0.66 4.50
N THR A 109 9.06 1.79 4.32
CA THR A 109 9.66 3.12 4.13
C THR A 109 9.25 3.98 5.31
N ILE A 110 10.21 4.54 6.02
CA ILE A 110 10.03 5.29 7.26
C ILE A 110 10.53 6.70 7.05
N ILE A 111 9.65 7.69 7.17
CA ILE A 111 9.98 9.10 7.00
C ILE A 111 9.84 9.79 8.36
N THR A 112 10.91 10.39 8.82
CA THR A 112 10.90 11.21 10.05
C THR A 112 10.81 12.67 9.67
N ALA A 113 9.87 13.39 10.28
CA ALA A 113 9.61 14.79 10.00
C ALA A 113 9.22 15.55 11.28
N ARG A 114 9.32 16.88 11.24
CA ARG A 114 8.89 17.76 12.33
C ARG A 114 7.72 18.63 11.88
N ALA A 115 6.66 18.62 12.67
CA ALA A 115 5.48 19.48 12.52
C ALA A 115 5.28 20.32 13.78
N GLY A 116 5.78 21.55 13.79
CA GLY A 116 5.84 22.37 14.99
C GLY A 116 6.63 21.68 16.11
N PRO A 117 6.04 21.52 17.32
CA PRO A 117 6.68 20.81 18.43
C PRO A 117 6.68 19.27 18.25
N MET A 118 5.87 18.70 17.36
CA MET A 118 5.77 17.26 17.19
C MET A 118 6.86 16.72 16.25
N LEU A 119 7.57 15.69 16.72
CA LEU A 119 8.40 14.83 15.90
C LEU A 119 7.55 13.65 15.41
N LEU A 120 7.40 13.52 14.12
CA LEU A 120 6.56 12.50 13.47
C LEU A 120 7.41 11.39 12.86
N LYS A 121 6.87 10.19 12.91
CA LYS A 121 7.36 9.05 12.15
C LYS A 121 6.21 8.55 11.29
N VAL A 122 6.35 8.72 9.98
CA VAL A 122 5.39 8.26 8.97
C VAL A 122 5.95 7.00 8.34
N THR A 123 5.27 5.89 8.53
CA THR A 123 5.71 4.58 8.05
C THR A 123 4.75 4.04 7.01
N PHE A 124 5.30 3.62 5.88
CA PHE A 124 4.60 2.90 4.81
C PHE A 124 5.07 1.45 4.81
N ARG A 125 4.17 0.52 5.06
CA ARG A 125 4.46 -0.91 5.08
C ARG A 125 3.66 -1.64 4.00
N SER A 126 4.36 -2.38 3.17
CA SER A 126 3.75 -3.36 2.26
C SER A 126 3.99 -4.76 2.81
N PRO A 127 3.00 -5.65 2.81
CA PRO A 127 3.16 -7.00 3.31
C PRO A 127 4.27 -7.78 2.58
N VAL A 128 5.15 -8.39 3.36
CA VAL A 128 6.11 -9.40 2.91
C VAL A 128 5.96 -10.59 3.85
N GLU A 129 5.07 -11.50 3.47
CA GLU A 129 4.63 -12.65 4.27
C GLU A 129 4.91 -13.96 3.51
N PRO A 130 6.20 -14.33 3.34
CA PRO A 130 6.58 -15.41 2.43
C PRO A 130 6.09 -16.79 2.87
N SER A 131 5.81 -16.96 4.17
CA SER A 131 5.37 -18.24 4.75
C SER A 131 3.86 -18.36 4.86
N ASP A 132 3.11 -17.29 4.57
CA ASP A 132 1.64 -17.28 4.64
C ASP A 132 1.05 -16.70 3.36
N TRP A 133 0.55 -17.57 2.48
CA TRP A 133 -0.01 -17.15 1.20
C TRP A 133 -1.33 -16.40 1.34
N SER A 134 -2.08 -16.59 2.42
CA SER A 134 -3.29 -15.81 2.68
C SER A 134 -2.93 -14.36 2.98
N LEU A 135 -2.07 -14.13 3.96
CA LEU A 135 -1.59 -12.80 4.30
C LEU A 135 -0.84 -12.15 3.12
N GLN A 136 0.01 -12.94 2.42
CA GLN A 136 0.71 -12.46 1.24
C GLN A 136 -0.24 -12.10 0.10
N SER A 137 -1.41 -12.69 -0.02
CA SER A 137 -2.39 -12.40 -1.08
C SER A 137 -3.35 -11.26 -0.73
N PHE A 138 -3.36 -10.73 0.49
CA PHE A 138 -4.19 -9.58 0.84
C PHE A 138 -3.82 -8.38 -0.05
N PRO A 139 -4.80 -7.71 -0.67
CA PRO A 139 -4.53 -6.65 -1.66
C PRO A 139 -4.28 -5.29 -1.00
N PHE A 140 -3.71 -5.27 0.22
CA PHE A 140 -3.58 -4.09 1.06
C PHE A 140 -2.13 -3.77 1.42
N ALA A 141 -1.87 -2.48 1.60
CA ALA A 141 -0.72 -1.92 2.28
C ALA A 141 -1.22 -0.98 3.38
N CYS A 142 -0.41 -0.72 4.39
CA CYS A 142 -0.75 0.26 5.42
C CYS A 142 0.25 1.40 5.48
N MET A 143 -0.28 2.55 5.89
CA MET A 143 0.46 3.72 6.30
C MET A 143 0.06 4.02 7.74
N TYR A 144 1.02 4.35 8.58
CA TYR A 144 0.73 4.77 9.95
C TYR A 144 1.64 5.90 10.39
N VAL A 145 1.11 6.70 11.30
CA VAL A 145 1.80 7.87 11.85
C VAL A 145 1.81 7.76 13.35
N ASP A 146 2.98 7.79 13.92
CA ASP A 146 3.24 7.94 15.35
C ASP A 146 4.11 9.17 15.61
N GLY A 147 4.24 9.60 16.86
CA GLY A 147 5.05 10.77 17.15
C GLY A 147 5.14 11.13 18.62
N VAL A 148 6.03 12.07 18.90
CA VAL A 148 6.28 12.57 20.25
C VAL A 148 6.56 14.07 20.24
N ALA A 149 6.10 14.76 21.26
CA ALA A 149 6.41 16.18 21.48
C ALA A 149 7.88 16.35 21.87
N SER A 150 8.63 17.11 21.09
CA SER A 150 10.06 17.33 21.29
C SER A 150 10.39 18.28 22.45
N ASP A 151 9.40 19.03 22.92
CA ASP A 151 9.53 19.95 24.08
C ASP A 151 9.06 19.33 25.40
N GLY A 152 8.57 18.08 25.38
CA GLY A 152 8.09 17.35 26.54
C GLY A 152 6.76 17.86 27.11
N LYS A 153 5.98 18.62 26.34
CA LYS A 153 4.66 19.12 26.72
C LYS A 153 3.53 18.40 25.98
N GLN A 154 2.32 18.52 26.49
CA GLN A 154 1.13 18.07 25.80
C GLN A 154 0.67 19.12 24.80
N HIS A 155 0.29 18.66 23.60
CA HIS A 155 -0.25 19.48 22.52
C HIS A 155 -1.59 18.94 22.06
N SER A 156 -2.48 19.78 21.58
CA SER A 156 -3.70 19.37 20.91
C SER A 156 -3.36 18.86 19.53
N VAL A 157 -3.61 17.55 19.27
CA VAL A 157 -3.19 16.90 18.04
C VAL A 157 -4.38 16.34 17.29
N GLN A 158 -4.45 16.62 15.98
CA GLN A 158 -5.40 16.04 15.05
C GLN A 158 -4.63 15.55 13.80
N LEU A 159 -5.05 14.41 13.24
CA LEU A 159 -4.52 13.88 12.00
C LEU A 159 -5.61 13.82 10.93
N TYR A 160 -5.19 13.93 9.68
CA TYR A 160 -6.05 13.83 8.50
C TYR A 160 -5.27 13.15 7.36
N SER A 161 -5.94 12.28 6.62
CA SER A 161 -5.42 11.80 5.36
C SER A 161 -6.56 11.55 4.37
N ASP A 162 -6.31 11.86 3.10
CA ASP A 162 -7.24 11.64 2.00
C ASP A 162 -6.59 10.99 0.78
N ILE A 163 -7.41 10.31 -0.01
CA ILE A 163 -7.07 9.86 -1.35
C ILE A 163 -8.04 10.43 -2.38
N SER A 164 -7.58 10.62 -3.61
CA SER A 164 -8.43 10.93 -4.76
C SER A 164 -8.85 9.68 -5.53
N ALA A 165 -9.72 9.83 -6.52
CA ALA A 165 -10.05 8.75 -7.46
C ALA A 165 -8.93 8.44 -8.48
N GLY A 166 -7.81 9.16 -8.46
CA GLY A 166 -6.64 8.92 -9.31
C GLY A 166 -6.04 7.51 -9.20
N TRP A 167 -6.44 6.75 -8.19
CA TRP A 167 -6.05 5.35 -8.01
C TRP A 167 -6.78 4.38 -8.95
N VAL A 168 -7.95 4.76 -9.47
CA VAL A 168 -8.81 3.92 -10.33
C VAL A 168 -9.20 4.59 -11.62
N THR A 169 -8.64 5.75 -11.95
CA THR A 169 -8.87 6.40 -13.24
C THR A 169 -7.74 7.36 -13.62
N ASN A 170 -7.38 7.35 -14.89
CA ASN A 170 -6.43 8.28 -15.49
C ASN A 170 -7.07 9.61 -15.93
N SER A 171 -8.40 9.70 -15.88
CA SER A 171 -9.12 10.81 -16.48
C SER A 171 -10.02 11.50 -15.47
N LEU A 172 -9.84 12.79 -15.35
CA LEU A 172 -10.71 13.66 -14.55
C LEU A 172 -12.16 13.74 -15.07
N SER A 173 -12.41 13.26 -16.29
CA SER A 173 -13.75 13.17 -16.89
C SER A 173 -14.44 11.83 -16.66
N THR A 174 -13.73 10.84 -16.12
CA THR A 174 -14.32 9.53 -15.82
C THR A 174 -15.30 9.64 -14.67
N SER A 175 -16.50 9.09 -14.87
CA SER A 175 -17.47 8.98 -13.79
C SER A 175 -17.08 7.87 -12.85
N ILE A 176 -17.12 8.16 -11.56
CA ILE A 176 -16.80 7.22 -10.48
C ILE A 176 -18.03 6.98 -9.60
N GLU A 177 -18.07 5.83 -8.98
CA GLU A 177 -19.02 5.47 -7.96
C GLU A 177 -18.29 5.14 -6.67
N TRP A 178 -18.89 5.47 -5.53
CA TRP A 178 -18.29 5.23 -4.23
C TRP A 178 -19.33 4.88 -3.17
N ASN A 179 -18.87 4.23 -2.13
CA ASN A 179 -19.63 3.99 -0.92
C ASN A 179 -18.74 4.13 0.31
N THR A 180 -19.32 4.49 1.44
CA THR A 180 -18.65 4.51 2.75
C THR A 180 -19.34 3.54 3.68
N THR A 181 -18.60 2.60 4.22
CA THR A 181 -19.09 1.66 5.22
C THR A 181 -18.43 1.95 6.55
N THR A 182 -19.24 2.04 7.60
CA THR A 182 -18.77 2.20 8.99
C THR A 182 -19.32 1.04 9.82
N THR A 183 -18.44 0.33 10.49
CA THR A 183 -18.75 -0.70 11.47
C THR A 183 -18.36 -0.21 12.87
N SER A 184 -18.51 -1.06 13.89
CA SER A 184 -18.05 -0.73 15.25
C SER A 184 -16.53 -0.49 15.34
N ASN A 185 -15.75 -1.14 14.48
CA ASN A 185 -14.29 -1.20 14.60
C ASN A 185 -13.55 -0.62 13.42
N THR A 186 -14.22 -0.41 12.28
CA THR A 186 -13.57 -0.01 11.03
C THR A 186 -14.51 0.87 10.21
N ALA A 187 -13.95 1.90 9.60
CA ALA A 187 -14.61 2.64 8.53
C ALA A 187 -13.78 2.54 7.25
N TYR A 188 -14.42 2.39 6.11
CA TYR A 188 -13.74 2.39 4.83
C TYR A 188 -14.57 3.02 3.72
N HIS A 189 -13.88 3.71 2.83
CA HIS A 189 -14.37 4.15 1.53
C HIS A 189 -14.03 3.09 0.49
N GLN A 190 -14.97 2.82 -0.43
CA GLN A 190 -14.71 2.08 -1.65
C GLN A 190 -15.02 2.96 -2.85
N VAL A 191 -14.14 2.97 -3.85
CA VAL A 191 -14.28 3.83 -5.04
C VAL A 191 -13.91 3.04 -6.27
N HIS A 192 -14.69 3.16 -7.34
CA HIS A 192 -14.41 2.52 -8.62
C HIS A 192 -14.93 3.36 -9.81
N SER A 193 -14.42 3.05 -10.99
CA SER A 193 -14.93 3.61 -12.24
C SER A 193 -16.27 2.97 -12.59
N ILE A 194 -17.26 3.76 -13.02
CA ILE A 194 -18.58 3.25 -13.47
C ILE A 194 -18.43 2.43 -14.76
N ASN A 195 -17.50 2.82 -15.63
CA ASN A 195 -17.20 2.12 -16.87
C ASN A 195 -15.73 1.69 -16.87
N PRO A 196 -15.40 0.64 -16.10
CA PRO A 196 -14.02 0.21 -16.00
C PRO A 196 -13.51 -0.32 -17.35
N VAL A 197 -12.34 0.15 -17.75
CA VAL A 197 -11.65 -0.34 -18.93
C VAL A 197 -10.55 -1.28 -18.46
N SER A 198 -10.66 -2.55 -18.83
CA SER A 198 -9.57 -3.48 -18.59
C SER A 198 -8.45 -3.20 -19.59
N VAL A 199 -7.53 -2.38 -19.18
CA VAL A 199 -6.31 -2.11 -19.91
C VAL A 199 -5.12 -2.55 -19.07
N PHE A 200 -4.13 -3.09 -19.74
CA PHE A 200 -2.86 -3.45 -19.11
C PHE A 200 -2.03 -2.16 -18.94
N THR A 201 -2.52 -1.26 -18.09
CA THR A 201 -1.89 0.02 -17.76
C THR A 201 -1.51 0.08 -16.29
N ASP A 202 -0.79 1.13 -15.91
CA ASP A 202 -0.35 1.35 -14.53
C ASP A 202 -1.52 1.64 -13.59
N VAL A 203 -2.62 2.22 -14.11
CA VAL A 203 -3.83 2.48 -13.33
C VAL A 203 -4.77 1.28 -13.39
N ALA A 204 -5.19 0.82 -12.23
CA ALA A 204 -6.10 -0.31 -12.07
C ALA A 204 -7.56 0.12 -12.28
N GLU A 205 -7.92 0.53 -13.50
CA GLU A 205 -9.27 1.02 -13.82
C GLU A 205 -10.36 -0.03 -13.64
N ASP A 206 -9.99 -1.31 -13.70
CA ASP A 206 -10.86 -2.47 -13.49
C ASP A 206 -10.95 -2.92 -12.01
N SER A 207 -10.39 -2.15 -11.10
CA SER A 207 -10.34 -2.48 -9.67
C SER A 207 -11.18 -1.51 -8.84
N ILE A 208 -11.43 -1.92 -7.61
CA ILE A 208 -12.00 -1.07 -6.56
C ILE A 208 -10.87 -0.68 -5.62
N VAL A 209 -10.68 0.63 -5.40
CA VAL A 209 -9.80 1.09 -4.33
C VAL A 209 -10.59 1.11 -3.01
N TYR A 210 -9.96 0.56 -1.98
CA TYR A 210 -10.43 0.61 -0.61
C TYR A 210 -9.47 1.47 0.20
N TYR A 211 -10.02 2.44 0.91
CA TYR A 211 -9.28 3.27 1.84
C TYR A 211 -9.95 3.19 3.21
N ALA A 212 -9.25 2.67 4.21
CA ALA A 212 -9.82 2.33 5.50
C ALA A 212 -9.01 2.89 6.65
N MET A 213 -9.69 3.11 7.78
CA MET A 213 -9.09 3.45 9.06
C MET A 213 -9.78 2.66 10.18
N GLY A 214 -9.01 2.20 11.16
CA GLY A 214 -9.59 1.64 12.39
C GLY A 214 -10.35 2.72 13.15
N VAL A 215 -11.52 2.40 13.63
CA VAL A 215 -12.25 3.26 14.57
C VAL A 215 -11.58 3.11 15.93
N VAL A 216 -10.44 3.77 16.10
CA VAL A 216 -9.58 3.59 17.29
C VAL A 216 -10.08 4.40 18.48
N THR A 217 -10.87 5.46 18.24
CA THR A 217 -11.30 6.36 19.33
C THR A 217 -12.59 7.13 18.99
N THR A 218 -13.29 7.55 20.03
CA THR A 218 -14.27 8.65 20.00
C THR A 218 -13.60 9.90 19.42
N GLY A 219 -13.79 10.19 18.13
CA GLY A 219 -13.20 11.38 17.49
C GLY A 219 -12.71 11.14 16.08
N SER A 220 -12.80 9.90 15.54
CA SER A 220 -12.54 9.64 14.12
C SER A 220 -13.79 9.93 13.28
N VAL A 221 -13.58 10.52 12.11
CA VAL A 221 -14.65 10.80 11.13
C VAL A 221 -14.20 10.35 9.73
N ALA A 222 -15.15 9.75 9.00
CA ALA A 222 -15.03 9.48 7.58
C ALA A 222 -15.79 10.55 6.81
N VAL A 223 -15.14 11.23 5.86
CA VAL A 223 -15.75 12.32 5.11
C VAL A 223 -15.40 12.25 3.63
N ILE A 224 -16.30 12.75 2.79
CA ILE A 224 -16.11 12.86 1.34
C ILE A 224 -16.45 14.29 0.96
N GLY A 225 -15.66 14.89 0.07
CA GLY A 225 -15.90 16.24 -0.41
C GLY A 225 -14.86 16.65 -1.42
N THR A 226 -14.88 17.89 -1.89
CA THR A 226 -13.80 18.38 -2.74
C THR A 226 -12.51 18.51 -1.93
N ASP A 227 -11.38 18.27 -2.56
CA ASP A 227 -10.06 18.38 -1.94
C ASP A 227 -9.84 19.76 -1.30
N GLN A 228 -10.19 20.84 -2.02
CA GLN A 228 -10.09 22.19 -1.52
C GLN A 228 -10.95 22.42 -0.27
N THR A 229 -12.19 21.94 -0.27
CA THR A 229 -13.11 22.13 0.85
C THR A 229 -12.64 21.40 2.10
N LEU A 230 -12.38 20.09 2.00
CA LEU A 230 -12.02 19.28 3.17
C LEU A 230 -10.66 19.69 3.75
N ARG A 231 -9.67 19.93 2.90
CA ARG A 231 -8.36 20.36 3.35
C ARG A 231 -8.38 21.75 4.00
N SER A 232 -9.18 22.68 3.44
CA SER A 232 -9.39 24.00 4.06
C SER A 232 -10.11 23.89 5.41
N GLN A 233 -11.15 23.07 5.52
CA GLN A 233 -11.84 22.82 6.77
C GLN A 233 -10.91 22.23 7.83
N PHE A 234 -10.09 21.26 7.45
CA PHE A 234 -9.13 20.69 8.38
C PHE A 234 -8.08 21.71 8.84
N THR A 235 -7.54 22.51 7.94
CA THR A 235 -6.44 23.44 8.25
C THR A 235 -6.90 24.68 8.99
N THR A 236 -8.17 25.10 8.86
CA THR A 236 -8.73 26.27 9.55
C THR A 236 -9.07 25.93 11.00
N PRO A 237 -8.61 26.71 11.99
CA PRO A 237 -8.96 26.49 13.38
C PRO A 237 -10.47 26.65 13.63
N GLY A 238 -11.03 25.76 14.47
CA GLY A 238 -12.44 25.83 14.91
C GLY A 238 -13.50 25.42 13.87
N THR A 239 -13.11 25.02 12.67
CA THR A 239 -14.02 24.46 11.69
C THR A 239 -14.17 22.96 11.86
N GLY A 240 -15.41 22.47 11.81
CA GLY A 240 -15.70 21.02 11.65
C GLY A 240 -15.89 20.68 10.18
N PHE A 241 -15.91 19.40 9.86
CA PHE A 241 -16.32 18.94 8.53
C PHE A 241 -17.81 19.14 8.37
N THR A 242 -18.21 19.88 7.33
CA THR A 242 -19.60 20.03 6.92
C THR A 242 -19.95 18.98 5.86
N ASP A 243 -21.24 18.77 5.69
CA ASP A 243 -21.81 17.81 4.75
C ASP A 243 -21.23 17.99 3.32
N PRO A 244 -20.78 16.92 2.68
CA PRO A 244 -20.00 17.00 1.47
C PRO A 244 -20.82 17.48 0.28
N ASN A 245 -20.44 18.60 -0.27
CA ASN A 245 -20.77 18.87 -1.66
C ASN A 245 -19.76 18.09 -2.52
N THR A 246 -20.20 16.95 -3.03
CA THR A 246 -19.41 16.07 -3.88
C THR A 246 -19.24 16.68 -5.28
N GLY A 247 -18.66 17.87 -5.36
CA GLY A 247 -18.31 18.53 -6.61
C GLY A 247 -17.35 17.72 -7.48
N LYS A 248 -16.84 18.32 -8.51
CA LYS A 248 -15.79 17.70 -9.35
C LYS A 248 -14.57 17.36 -8.49
N PHE A 249 -14.03 16.15 -8.63
CA PHE A 249 -12.82 15.64 -7.94
C PHE A 249 -13.00 15.41 -6.44
N PRO A 250 -13.87 14.50 -6.03
CA PRO A 250 -13.99 14.17 -4.63
C PRO A 250 -12.72 13.51 -4.12
N VAL A 251 -12.39 13.81 -2.86
CA VAL A 251 -11.43 13.05 -2.06
C VAL A 251 -12.16 12.29 -0.96
N PHE A 252 -11.58 11.17 -0.59
CA PHE A 252 -12.11 10.23 0.39
C PHE A 252 -11.18 10.28 1.59
N ALA A 253 -11.66 10.79 2.71
CA ALA A 253 -10.81 11.19 3.81
C ALA A 253 -11.21 10.58 5.15
N PHE A 254 -10.20 10.42 6.00
CA PHE A 254 -10.36 10.16 7.42
C PHE A 254 -9.61 11.21 8.22
N ALA A 255 -10.26 11.67 9.29
CA ALA A 255 -9.62 12.52 10.27
C ALA A 255 -9.83 11.94 11.68
N VAL A 256 -8.90 12.20 12.58
CA VAL A 256 -8.98 11.79 13.98
C VAL A 256 -8.48 12.91 14.89
N ASN A 257 -9.19 13.12 15.97
CA ASN A 257 -8.80 14.05 17.04
C ASN A 257 -8.25 13.24 18.21
N LEU A 258 -6.97 13.38 18.49
CA LEU A 258 -6.26 12.69 19.57
C LEU A 258 -6.31 13.46 20.90
N GLY A 259 -6.86 14.68 20.89
CA GLY A 259 -6.90 15.56 22.06
C GLY A 259 -5.53 16.07 22.48
N LEU A 260 -5.36 16.30 23.78
CA LEU A 260 -4.08 16.73 24.38
C LEU A 260 -3.20 15.51 24.62
N THR A 261 -2.08 15.46 23.93
CA THR A 261 -1.13 14.34 24.05
C THR A 261 0.32 14.81 23.94
N MET A 262 1.22 14.11 24.62
CA MET A 262 2.67 14.24 24.46
C MET A 262 3.23 13.16 23.53
N THR A 263 2.57 12.00 23.49
CA THR A 263 2.98 10.85 22.67
C THR A 263 1.76 10.37 21.91
N MET A 264 1.93 10.14 20.65
CA MET A 264 0.94 9.62 19.70
C MET A 264 1.25 8.16 19.43
N ASP A 265 0.34 7.27 19.77
CA ASP A 265 0.36 5.90 19.28
C ASP A 265 0.06 5.88 17.78
N SER A 266 0.44 4.78 17.12
CA SER A 266 0.26 4.64 15.67
C SER A 266 -1.20 4.77 15.26
N VAL A 267 -1.51 5.80 14.48
CA VAL A 267 -2.78 5.91 13.77
C VAL A 267 -2.59 5.28 12.40
N VAL A 268 -3.41 4.28 12.09
CA VAL A 268 -3.22 3.40 10.92
C VAL A 268 -4.28 3.65 9.87
N TRP A 269 -3.84 3.88 8.64
CA TRP A 269 -4.65 3.84 7.43
C TRP A 269 -4.27 2.65 6.59
N VAL A 270 -5.26 2.01 6.00
CA VAL A 270 -5.09 0.87 5.09
C VAL A 270 -5.58 1.26 3.71
N MET A 271 -4.82 0.93 2.70
CA MET A 271 -5.21 1.16 1.32
C MET A 271 -4.97 -0.11 0.50
N GLY A 272 -5.86 -0.36 -0.45
CA GLY A 272 -5.72 -1.50 -1.34
C GLY A 272 -6.54 -1.39 -2.61
N LEU A 273 -6.13 -2.17 -3.60
CA LEU A 273 -6.81 -2.34 -4.87
C LEU A 273 -7.24 -3.79 -5.02
N ALA A 274 -8.54 -4.03 -5.03
CA ALA A 274 -9.09 -5.37 -5.14
C ALA A 274 -9.98 -5.51 -6.37
N ARG A 275 -9.92 -6.69 -6.98
CA ARG A 275 -10.80 -7.13 -8.06
C ARG A 275 -11.01 -8.64 -7.95
N ASP A 276 -12.09 -9.12 -8.53
CA ASP A 276 -12.37 -10.56 -8.61
C ASP A 276 -13.26 -10.85 -9.82
N PRO A 277 -12.82 -11.70 -10.76
CA PRO A 277 -11.55 -12.41 -10.79
C PRO A 277 -10.35 -11.50 -11.04
N VAL A 278 -9.16 -11.93 -10.59
CA VAL A 278 -7.92 -11.16 -10.82
C VAL A 278 -7.36 -11.39 -12.22
N LEU A 279 -7.62 -12.55 -12.80
CA LEU A 279 -7.25 -12.87 -14.18
C LEU A 279 -8.03 -14.10 -14.72
N THR A 280 -7.96 -14.26 -16.02
CA THR A 280 -8.44 -15.47 -16.72
C THR A 280 -7.26 -16.11 -17.44
N THR A 281 -7.03 -17.39 -17.20
CA THR A 281 -5.98 -18.15 -17.89
C THR A 281 -6.54 -19.49 -18.37
N SER A 282 -6.21 -19.88 -19.61
CA SER A 282 -6.67 -21.14 -20.23
C SER A 282 -8.20 -21.38 -20.10
N GLY A 283 -8.98 -20.29 -20.16
CA GLY A 283 -10.44 -20.34 -19.99
C GLY A 283 -10.95 -20.46 -18.55
N SER A 284 -10.06 -20.52 -17.56
CA SER A 284 -10.41 -20.58 -16.14
C SER A 284 -10.27 -19.23 -15.47
N LEU A 285 -11.29 -18.85 -14.67
CA LEU A 285 -11.25 -17.66 -13.83
C LEU A 285 -10.42 -17.97 -12.59
N ARG A 286 -9.55 -17.03 -12.23
CA ARG A 286 -8.71 -17.14 -11.04
C ARG A 286 -8.97 -15.95 -10.11
N SER A 287 -9.15 -16.26 -8.83
CA SER A 287 -9.34 -15.27 -7.76
C SER A 287 -8.09 -15.18 -6.91
N SER A 288 -7.87 -14.05 -6.22
CA SER A 288 -6.81 -13.94 -5.23
C SER A 288 -6.96 -15.03 -4.16
N TYR A 289 -5.85 -15.58 -3.68
CA TYR A 289 -5.85 -16.73 -2.76
C TYR A 289 -6.63 -16.46 -1.46
N PHE A 290 -6.59 -15.22 -0.92
CA PHE A 290 -7.35 -14.87 0.28
C PHE A 290 -8.85 -15.11 0.16
N ARG A 291 -9.41 -15.10 -1.07
CA ARG A 291 -10.83 -15.38 -1.31
C ARG A 291 -11.25 -16.77 -0.91
N SER A 292 -10.30 -17.69 -0.81
CA SER A 292 -10.56 -19.04 -0.30
C SER A 292 -10.88 -19.08 1.20
N GLN A 293 -10.50 -18.03 1.94
CA GLN A 293 -10.72 -17.91 3.39
C GLN A 293 -11.70 -16.81 3.75
N HIS A 294 -11.78 -15.75 2.94
CA HIS A 294 -12.63 -14.59 3.16
C HIS A 294 -13.57 -14.37 1.97
N SER A 295 -14.87 -14.46 2.19
CA SER A 295 -15.86 -14.28 1.13
C SER A 295 -16.16 -12.81 0.81
N ILE A 296 -16.04 -11.92 1.78
CA ILE A 296 -16.34 -10.50 1.67
C ILE A 296 -15.12 -9.64 2.03
N ILE A 297 -15.02 -8.49 1.38
CA ILE A 297 -13.84 -7.63 1.51
C ILE A 297 -13.74 -6.94 2.88
N SER A 298 -14.88 -6.66 3.52
CA SER A 298 -14.89 -6.09 4.87
C SER A 298 -14.16 -6.96 5.88
N ASP A 299 -14.31 -8.30 5.77
CA ASP A 299 -13.62 -9.24 6.66
C ASP A 299 -12.11 -9.23 6.42
N VAL A 300 -11.70 -9.05 5.15
CA VAL A 300 -10.27 -8.94 4.81
C VAL A 300 -9.68 -7.63 5.35
N ILE A 301 -10.39 -6.51 5.21
CA ILE A 301 -9.97 -5.22 5.78
C ILE A 301 -9.83 -5.34 7.30
N PHE A 302 -10.84 -5.91 7.95
CA PHE A 302 -10.83 -6.11 9.40
C PHE A 302 -9.66 -7.01 9.82
N ALA A 303 -9.49 -8.19 9.19
CA ALA A 303 -8.39 -9.11 9.48
C ALA A 303 -7.01 -8.47 9.28
N PHE A 304 -6.84 -7.68 8.22
CA PHE A 304 -5.60 -6.96 7.95
C PHE A 304 -5.28 -5.91 9.02
N MET A 305 -6.30 -5.22 9.53
CA MET A 305 -6.15 -4.20 10.57
C MET A 305 -5.91 -4.84 11.95
N GLU A 306 -6.62 -5.92 12.26
CA GLU A 306 -6.46 -6.65 13.52
C GLU A 306 -5.06 -7.27 13.62
N ASP A 307 -4.53 -7.76 12.51
CA ASP A 307 -3.18 -8.33 12.43
C ASP A 307 -2.05 -7.26 12.53
N PHE A 308 -2.36 -5.98 12.49
CA PHE A 308 -1.36 -4.90 12.40
C PHE A 308 -0.22 -5.03 13.43
N PRO A 309 -0.45 -5.24 14.75
CA PRO A 309 0.65 -5.36 15.72
C PRO A 309 1.53 -6.61 15.47
N ALA A 310 0.92 -7.73 15.10
CA ALA A 310 1.65 -8.95 14.79
C ALA A 310 2.45 -8.80 13.48
N ALA A 311 1.86 -8.16 12.47
CA ALA A 311 2.50 -7.88 11.20
C ALA A 311 3.70 -6.93 11.34
N GLU A 312 3.64 -5.93 12.23
CA GLU A 312 4.79 -5.08 12.55
C GLU A 312 5.94 -5.89 13.19
N SER A 313 5.62 -6.79 14.09
CA SER A 313 6.62 -7.70 14.70
C SER A 313 7.27 -8.61 13.66
N ARG A 314 6.47 -9.21 12.76
CA ARG A 314 6.98 -10.05 11.65
C ARG A 314 7.83 -9.26 10.68
N ALA A 315 7.38 -8.06 10.28
CA ALA A 315 8.11 -7.15 9.40
C ALA A 315 9.47 -6.75 9.99
N SER A 316 9.50 -6.35 11.27
CA SER A 316 10.73 -5.98 11.97
C SER A 316 11.71 -7.16 12.10
N SER A 317 11.20 -8.37 12.38
CA SER A 317 12.00 -9.59 12.46
C SER A 317 12.58 -9.97 11.10
N LEU A 318 11.80 -9.84 10.03
CA LEU A 318 12.24 -10.11 8.67
C LEU A 318 13.28 -9.11 8.21
N ASP A 319 13.06 -7.80 8.43
CA ASP A 319 14.03 -6.76 8.13
C ASP A 319 15.37 -7.02 8.81
N SER A 320 15.33 -7.33 10.12
CA SER A 320 16.53 -7.63 10.91
C SER A 320 17.28 -8.85 10.37
N ARG A 321 16.57 -9.91 9.98
CA ARG A 321 17.15 -11.12 9.39
C ARG A 321 17.84 -10.81 8.07
N ILE A 322 17.15 -10.15 7.14
CA ILE A 322 17.68 -9.85 5.81
C ILE A 322 18.92 -8.95 5.92
N LEU A 323 18.84 -7.88 6.72
CA LEU A 323 19.95 -6.94 6.88
C LEU A 323 21.15 -7.57 7.58
N LYS A 324 20.92 -8.45 8.56
CA LYS A 324 21.98 -9.22 9.21
C LYS A 324 22.69 -10.12 8.22
N ASP A 325 21.95 -10.88 7.41
CA ASP A 325 22.55 -11.79 6.42
C ASP A 325 23.29 -10.99 5.33
N ALA A 326 22.73 -9.86 4.89
CA ALA A 326 23.35 -8.96 3.93
C ALA A 326 24.66 -8.33 4.43
N SER A 327 24.77 -8.10 5.75
CA SER A 327 25.95 -7.45 6.37
C SER A 327 27.25 -8.24 6.16
N VAL A 328 27.16 -9.54 5.91
CA VAL A 328 28.31 -10.40 5.59
C VAL A 328 28.95 -9.99 4.24
N ILE A 329 28.15 -9.46 3.32
CA ILE A 329 28.61 -8.99 2.01
C ILE A 329 28.99 -7.52 2.08
N GLY A 330 28.14 -6.70 2.69
CA GLY A 330 28.40 -5.27 2.90
C GLY A 330 27.13 -4.44 3.03
N PRO A 331 27.23 -3.19 3.55
CA PRO A 331 26.08 -2.33 3.78
C PRO A 331 25.34 -1.97 2.47
N GLN A 332 26.06 -1.75 1.36
CA GLN A 332 25.44 -1.47 0.06
C GLN A 332 24.53 -2.60 -0.41
N TYR A 333 24.90 -3.85 -0.11
CA TYR A 333 24.09 -5.00 -0.44
C TYR A 333 22.81 -5.03 0.40
N GLY A 334 22.90 -4.63 1.68
CA GLY A 334 21.71 -4.45 2.54
C GLY A 334 20.73 -3.43 1.97
N ASP A 335 21.23 -2.30 1.46
CA ASP A 335 20.40 -1.27 0.83
C ASP A 335 19.74 -1.78 -0.47
N LEU A 336 20.46 -2.54 -1.29
CA LEU A 336 19.87 -3.18 -2.48
C LEU A 336 18.75 -4.15 -2.12
N LEU A 337 18.96 -4.99 -1.10
CA LEU A 337 17.92 -5.92 -0.64
C LEU A 337 16.71 -5.20 -0.05
N SER A 338 16.92 -4.06 0.63
CA SER A 338 15.84 -3.22 1.14
C SER A 338 14.94 -2.67 0.03
N LEU A 339 15.50 -2.38 -1.14
CA LEU A 339 14.72 -1.99 -2.31
C LEU A 339 14.07 -3.18 -3.02
N ALA A 340 14.83 -4.25 -3.24
CA ALA A 340 14.41 -5.36 -4.08
C ALA A 340 13.33 -6.24 -3.44
N THR A 341 13.37 -6.45 -2.12
CA THR A 341 12.50 -7.41 -1.42
C THR A 341 11.02 -7.09 -1.61
N ARG A 342 10.59 -5.85 -1.31
CA ARG A 342 9.19 -5.46 -1.49
C ARG A 342 8.77 -5.48 -2.96
N GLN A 343 9.65 -5.06 -3.88
CA GLN A 343 9.34 -5.05 -5.31
C GLN A 343 9.09 -6.47 -5.82
N ALA A 344 9.97 -7.42 -5.50
CA ALA A 344 9.80 -8.81 -5.91
C ALA A 344 8.53 -9.43 -5.34
N MET A 345 8.26 -9.24 -4.04
CA MET A 345 7.08 -9.81 -3.38
C MET A 345 5.78 -9.13 -3.82
N ALA A 346 5.79 -7.81 -4.04
CA ALA A 346 4.63 -7.10 -4.57
C ALA A 346 4.33 -7.43 -6.03
N GLY A 347 5.33 -7.86 -6.81
CA GLY A 347 5.13 -8.31 -8.18
C GLY A 347 4.26 -9.57 -8.30
N VAL A 348 4.10 -10.35 -7.22
CA VAL A 348 3.41 -11.63 -7.24
C VAL A 348 1.95 -11.51 -6.83
N GLU A 349 1.05 -11.95 -7.68
CA GLU A 349 -0.36 -12.17 -7.38
C GLU A 349 -0.61 -13.67 -7.20
N ILE A 350 -0.85 -14.10 -5.95
CA ILE A 350 -1.12 -15.51 -5.62
C ILE A 350 -2.61 -15.77 -5.83
N THR A 351 -2.91 -16.76 -6.65
CA THR A 351 -4.28 -17.04 -7.10
C THR A 351 -4.69 -18.48 -6.89
N VAL A 352 -5.99 -18.69 -6.86
CA VAL A 352 -6.64 -19.99 -6.75
C VAL A 352 -7.79 -20.07 -7.74
N SER A 353 -8.06 -21.25 -8.29
CA SER A 353 -9.23 -21.52 -9.13
C SER A 353 -10.40 -22.10 -8.32
N LYS A 354 -11.54 -22.28 -8.99
CA LYS A 354 -12.66 -23.05 -8.47
C LYS A 354 -12.78 -24.38 -9.22
N THR A 355 -13.23 -25.41 -8.52
CA THR A 355 -13.64 -26.67 -9.12
C THR A 355 -14.89 -26.47 -10.00
N SER A 356 -15.23 -27.45 -10.81
CA SER A 356 -16.49 -27.48 -11.58
C SER A 356 -17.76 -27.42 -10.71
N GLN A 357 -17.62 -27.72 -9.42
CA GLN A 357 -18.71 -27.64 -8.43
C GLN A 357 -18.75 -26.27 -7.69
N GLY A 358 -17.85 -25.35 -8.05
CA GLY A 358 -17.81 -24.01 -7.44
C GLY A 358 -17.02 -23.89 -6.14
N SER A 359 -16.47 -24.98 -5.60
CA SER A 359 -15.60 -24.97 -4.42
C SER A 359 -14.19 -24.49 -4.76
N TRP A 360 -13.46 -23.91 -3.80
CA TRP A 360 -12.08 -23.52 -4.00
C TRP A 360 -11.16 -24.74 -4.20
N ASN A 361 -10.32 -24.69 -5.22
CA ASN A 361 -9.33 -25.73 -5.51
C ASN A 361 -7.98 -25.36 -4.93
N LEU A 362 -7.77 -25.66 -3.64
CA LEU A 362 -6.53 -25.33 -2.93
C LEU A 362 -5.29 -26.14 -3.41
N SER A 363 -5.48 -27.13 -4.29
CA SER A 363 -4.37 -27.82 -4.95
C SER A 363 -3.92 -27.14 -6.25
N ASP A 364 -4.70 -26.16 -6.76
CA ASP A 364 -4.38 -25.38 -7.95
C ASP A 364 -4.06 -23.92 -7.57
N VAL A 365 -2.94 -23.74 -6.86
CA VAL A 365 -2.42 -22.42 -6.51
C VAL A 365 -1.37 -22.02 -7.52
N GLN A 366 -1.54 -20.84 -8.14
CA GLN A 366 -0.62 -20.31 -9.14
C GLN A 366 -0.28 -18.86 -8.82
N GLY A 367 0.96 -18.48 -9.13
CA GLY A 367 1.46 -17.11 -9.01
C GLY A 367 1.57 -16.42 -10.36
N PHE A 368 1.22 -15.16 -10.42
CA PHE A 368 1.33 -14.35 -11.62
C PHE A 368 2.08 -13.06 -11.35
N MET A 369 3.08 -12.77 -12.20
CA MET A 369 3.74 -11.48 -12.28
C MET A 369 3.29 -10.75 -13.53
N LYS A 370 2.90 -9.49 -13.39
CA LYS A 370 2.52 -8.63 -14.52
C LYS A 370 3.56 -7.53 -14.65
N ASP A 371 4.25 -7.50 -15.78
CA ASP A 371 5.18 -6.43 -16.09
C ASP A 371 4.43 -5.27 -16.76
N LEU A 372 3.83 -4.41 -15.95
CA LEU A 372 2.99 -3.31 -16.43
C LEU A 372 3.80 -2.17 -17.03
N GLY A 373 4.97 -1.91 -16.47
CA GLY A 373 5.75 -0.72 -16.81
C GLY A 373 6.64 -0.87 -18.03
N ASN A 374 6.91 -2.09 -18.47
CA ASN A 374 7.89 -2.36 -19.51
C ASN A 374 7.30 -3.19 -20.67
N SER A 375 7.23 -4.50 -20.49
CA SER A 375 6.84 -5.40 -21.57
C SER A 375 5.33 -5.61 -21.69
N ARG A 376 4.57 -5.33 -20.66
CA ARG A 376 3.14 -5.66 -20.54
C ARG A 376 2.85 -7.16 -20.66
N CYS A 377 3.82 -7.97 -20.27
CA CYS A 377 3.73 -9.42 -20.30
C CYS A 377 3.26 -9.98 -18.96
N VAL A 378 2.72 -11.19 -18.98
CA VAL A 378 2.40 -11.97 -17.78
C VAL A 378 3.41 -13.09 -17.63
N ASN A 379 3.99 -13.21 -16.45
CA ASN A 379 5.08 -14.14 -16.12
C ASN A 379 6.25 -14.07 -17.12
N PRO A 380 6.80 -12.87 -17.42
CA PRO A 380 7.97 -12.79 -18.29
C PRO A 380 9.16 -13.50 -17.61
N THR A 381 9.79 -14.40 -18.34
CA THR A 381 10.85 -15.29 -17.84
C THR A 381 12.01 -14.50 -17.27
N GLU A 382 12.43 -13.41 -17.91
CA GLU A 382 13.51 -12.54 -17.44
C GLU A 382 13.18 -11.83 -16.13
N THR A 383 11.92 -11.43 -15.93
CA THR A 383 11.50 -10.78 -14.66
C THR A 383 11.45 -11.81 -13.53
N ILE A 384 10.90 -13.00 -13.80
CA ILE A 384 10.91 -14.10 -12.82
C ILE A 384 12.36 -14.48 -12.48
N TYR A 385 13.23 -14.60 -13.47
CA TYR A 385 14.64 -14.95 -13.28
C TYR A 385 15.38 -13.90 -12.42
N SER A 386 15.13 -12.63 -12.67
CA SER A 386 15.71 -11.53 -11.89
C SER A 386 15.25 -11.53 -10.45
N ALA A 387 13.99 -11.90 -10.18
CA ALA A 387 13.42 -11.98 -8.83
C ALA A 387 13.71 -13.31 -8.11
N LEU A 388 14.17 -14.33 -8.85
CA LEU A 388 14.35 -15.70 -8.34
C LEU A 388 15.22 -15.78 -7.08
N PRO A 389 16.35 -15.08 -6.95
CA PRO A 389 17.14 -15.11 -5.72
C PRO A 389 16.35 -14.71 -4.47
N THR A 390 15.45 -13.71 -4.60
CA THR A 390 14.58 -13.28 -3.50
C THR A 390 13.61 -14.39 -3.10
N PHE A 391 12.98 -15.05 -4.07
CA PHE A 391 12.05 -16.14 -3.78
C PHE A 391 12.76 -17.35 -3.18
N LEU A 392 13.94 -17.73 -3.68
CA LEU A 392 14.71 -18.83 -3.13
C LEU A 392 15.15 -18.57 -1.68
N TYR A 393 15.47 -17.33 -1.36
CA TYR A 393 15.85 -16.93 0.00
C TYR A 393 14.64 -16.90 0.96
N LEU A 394 13.52 -16.33 0.51
CA LEU A 394 12.33 -16.13 1.35
C LEU A 394 11.48 -17.40 1.46
N ASN A 395 11.06 -17.96 0.33
CA ASN A 395 10.30 -19.20 0.22
C ASN A 395 10.34 -19.72 -1.22
N ALA A 396 11.09 -20.78 -1.46
CA ALA A 396 11.27 -21.37 -2.79
C ALA A 396 9.97 -21.83 -3.46
N SER A 397 8.91 -22.11 -2.68
CA SER A 397 7.60 -22.46 -3.24
C SER A 397 6.97 -21.34 -4.07
N LEU A 398 7.34 -20.06 -3.80
CA LEU A 398 6.90 -18.92 -4.62
C LEU A 398 7.43 -19.02 -6.05
N ALA A 399 8.68 -19.47 -6.22
CA ALA A 399 9.22 -19.72 -7.56
C ALA A 399 8.45 -20.84 -8.28
N GLY A 400 8.06 -21.89 -7.55
CA GLY A 400 7.27 -23.01 -8.11
C GLY A 400 5.92 -22.55 -8.64
N ILE A 401 5.14 -21.82 -7.83
CA ILE A 401 3.81 -21.36 -8.27
C ILE A 401 3.87 -20.32 -9.39
N LEU A 402 4.97 -19.57 -9.53
CA LEU A 402 5.19 -18.62 -10.63
C LEU A 402 5.57 -19.34 -11.95
N LEU A 403 6.35 -20.43 -11.87
CA LEU A 403 6.76 -21.17 -13.03
C LEU A 403 5.65 -22.09 -13.55
N GLU A 404 4.76 -22.58 -12.70
CA GLU A 404 3.69 -23.51 -13.06
C GLU A 404 2.83 -23.01 -14.24
N PRO A 405 2.29 -21.77 -14.26
CA PRO A 405 1.53 -21.26 -15.39
C PRO A 405 2.33 -21.22 -16.69
N LEU A 406 3.62 -20.89 -16.61
CA LEU A 406 4.52 -20.81 -17.76
C LEU A 406 4.75 -22.19 -18.37
N LEU A 407 5.00 -23.20 -17.53
CA LEU A 407 5.19 -24.59 -17.95
C LEU A 407 3.90 -25.20 -18.53
N GLN A 408 2.76 -24.90 -17.92
CA GLN A 408 1.45 -25.31 -18.45
C GLN A 408 1.19 -24.69 -19.82
N PHE A 409 1.47 -23.39 -20.00
CA PHE A 409 1.33 -22.73 -21.29
C PHE A 409 2.25 -23.34 -22.33
N GLN A 410 3.52 -23.56 -22.02
CA GLN A 410 4.50 -24.16 -22.91
C GLN A 410 4.09 -25.59 -23.35
N SER A 411 3.46 -26.35 -22.45
CA SER A 411 3.00 -27.71 -22.73
C SER A 411 1.65 -27.76 -23.43
N SER A 412 1.00 -26.62 -23.65
CA SER A 412 -0.31 -26.55 -24.30
C SER A 412 -0.20 -26.56 -25.83
N THR A 413 -1.30 -26.87 -26.50
CA THR A 413 -1.41 -26.76 -27.96
C THR A 413 -1.37 -25.33 -28.50
N SER A 414 -1.45 -24.34 -27.59
CA SER A 414 -1.36 -22.92 -27.93
C SER A 414 0.07 -22.47 -28.15
N TYR A 415 1.08 -23.23 -27.68
CA TYR A 415 2.48 -22.95 -27.86
C TYR A 415 3.16 -23.95 -28.77
N ASN A 416 3.56 -23.51 -29.97
CA ASN A 416 4.10 -24.38 -31.03
C ASN A 416 5.57 -24.09 -31.35
N ASN A 417 6.25 -23.27 -30.59
CA ASN A 417 7.66 -22.97 -30.87
C ASN A 417 8.59 -24.05 -30.30
N SER A 418 9.76 -24.21 -30.91
CA SER A 418 10.78 -25.17 -30.47
C SER A 418 11.67 -24.70 -29.32
N TYR A 419 11.46 -23.49 -28.82
CA TYR A 419 12.20 -22.90 -27.72
C TYR A 419 11.27 -22.64 -26.54
N ALA A 420 11.83 -22.36 -25.35
CA ALA A 420 11.07 -22.11 -24.15
C ALA A 420 10.18 -20.86 -24.27
N ALA A 421 8.98 -20.93 -23.69
CA ALA A 421 8.06 -19.80 -23.69
C ALA A 421 8.66 -18.62 -22.89
N PRO A 422 8.76 -17.41 -23.48
CA PRO A 422 9.31 -16.25 -22.79
C PRO A 422 8.34 -15.66 -21.76
N ASP A 423 7.05 -15.91 -21.91
CA ASP A 423 5.95 -15.44 -21.07
C ASP A 423 4.72 -16.33 -21.24
N THR A 424 3.70 -16.19 -20.39
CA THR A 424 2.44 -16.95 -20.48
C THR A 424 1.43 -16.33 -21.46
N ILE A 425 1.61 -15.06 -21.80
CA ILE A 425 0.74 -14.33 -22.72
C ILE A 425 1.65 -13.36 -23.47
N ARG A 426 1.72 -13.51 -24.79
CA ARG A 426 2.54 -12.63 -25.63
C ARG A 426 2.26 -11.16 -25.36
N CYS A 427 3.33 -10.42 -25.17
CA CYS A 427 3.33 -8.98 -25.03
C CYS A 427 2.43 -8.35 -26.09
N TRP A 428 1.45 -7.68 -25.63
CA TRP A 428 0.41 -6.91 -26.29
C TRP A 428 0.34 -7.00 -27.83
N ASP A 429 -0.42 -7.98 -28.33
CA ASP A 429 -1.03 -7.96 -29.66
C ASP A 429 -2.53 -7.67 -29.47
N PRO A 430 -3.06 -6.51 -29.92
CA PRO A 430 -4.49 -6.18 -29.80
C PRO A 430 -5.43 -7.24 -30.39
N GLY A 431 -4.92 -8.09 -31.28
CA GLY A 431 -5.65 -9.18 -31.90
C GLY A 431 -5.78 -10.45 -31.04
N HIS A 432 -4.89 -10.65 -30.05
CA HIS A 432 -4.85 -11.86 -29.22
C HIS A 432 -5.53 -11.72 -27.86
N LEU A 433 -5.92 -10.50 -27.45
CA LEU A 433 -6.68 -10.24 -26.21
C LEU A 433 -8.13 -10.74 -26.23
N LYS A 434 -8.54 -11.53 -27.22
CA LYS A 434 -9.87 -12.16 -27.24
C LYS A 434 -10.13 -13.13 -26.08
N GLY A 435 -9.11 -13.45 -25.26
CA GLY A 435 -9.23 -14.26 -24.05
C GLY A 435 -9.40 -13.46 -22.75
N PHE A 436 -9.09 -12.18 -22.73
CA PHE A 436 -9.30 -11.28 -21.61
C PHE A 436 -10.63 -10.55 -21.78
N ARG A 437 -11.72 -11.17 -21.40
CA ARG A 437 -12.96 -10.42 -21.19
C ARG A 437 -12.89 -9.83 -19.77
N PRO A 438 -13.04 -8.50 -19.61
CA PRO A 438 -13.40 -7.96 -18.33
C PRO A 438 -14.83 -8.42 -18.04
N LEU A 439 -14.98 -9.37 -17.13
CA LEU A 439 -16.27 -9.66 -16.54
C LEU A 439 -16.40 -8.75 -15.31
N VAL A 440 -16.77 -7.51 -15.56
CA VAL A 440 -17.27 -6.64 -14.49
C VAL A 440 -18.77 -6.75 -14.49
N ASP A 441 -19.31 -7.66 -13.70
CA ASP A 441 -20.63 -7.52 -13.13
C ASP A 441 -20.52 -7.56 -11.61
N LEU A 442 -19.92 -6.53 -11.03
CA LEU A 442 -19.90 -6.28 -9.60
C LEU A 442 -21.18 -5.59 -9.12
N SER A 443 -22.12 -5.27 -10.03
CA SER A 443 -23.38 -4.61 -9.70
C SER A 443 -24.44 -5.53 -9.05
N ARG A 444 -24.15 -6.83 -8.91
CA ARG A 444 -25.09 -7.81 -8.36
C ARG A 444 -24.75 -8.37 -6.99
N ALA A 445 -23.94 -7.70 -6.22
CA ALA A 445 -23.88 -7.93 -4.78
C ALA A 445 -24.84 -6.95 -4.08
N SER A 446 -26.12 -6.98 -4.43
CA SER A 446 -27.17 -6.44 -3.59
C SER A 446 -27.23 -7.30 -2.32
N PRO A 447 -27.24 -6.73 -1.11
CA PRO A 447 -27.61 -7.49 0.05
C PRO A 447 -29.10 -7.80 -0.09
N SER A 448 -29.44 -9.05 -0.35
CA SER A 448 -30.78 -9.55 -0.07
C SER A 448 -30.98 -9.52 1.43
N ALA A 449 -32.05 -8.86 1.83
CA ALA A 449 -32.61 -8.57 3.13
C ALA A 449 -32.27 -9.52 4.28
#